data_943a9d7b018dd771a4626a10f2a2d0ca
#
_entry.id   943a9d7b018dd771a4626a10f2a2d0ca
#
_cell.length_a   1.000
_cell.length_b   1.000
_cell.length_c   1.000
_cell.angle_alpha   90.00
_cell.angle_beta   90.00
_cell.angle_gamma   90.00
#
_symmetry.space_group_name_H-M   'P 1'
#
loop_
_entity.id
_entity.type
_entity.pdbx_description
1 polymer ?
#
loop_
_entity_poly.entity_id
_entity_poly.type
_entity_poly.pdbx_seq_one_letter_code
_entity_poly.pdbx_strand_id
1 'polypeptide(L)'
;MNAIAPTPDVRQHILDVAHPLLLQRGFTGVGLAEVLAAAKVPKGSFYHYFGSKEAFGEAVLEAYFTEYLGRTDALLTEAPGTAAQRLIGYFDDWLDSQTGDDAQSRCLVVKLGAEVCDLSESMRAALARGTRGITDRLARCIEAGRADGSLQPPPQAKEQDAQGIAVALYQRWLGASLLAKITRDRASLDMAMRDTRQLLGLSPDT
;
A
#
# COMPACT_ATOMS: atom_id res chain seq x y z
N MET A 1 -10.92 16.23 37.63
CA MET A 1 -10.32 16.71 36.39
C MET A 1 -10.94 15.91 35.25
N ASN A 2 -11.94 16.50 34.57
CA ASN A 2 -12.55 15.85 33.39
C ASN A 2 -11.56 15.95 32.23
N ALA A 3 -11.02 14.82 31.79
CA ALA A 3 -10.33 14.72 30.52
C ALA A 3 -11.34 15.03 29.41
N ILE A 4 -11.15 16.17 28.74
CA ILE A 4 -11.91 16.53 27.53
C ILE A 4 -11.50 15.47 26.50
N ALA A 5 -12.47 14.63 26.07
CA ALA A 5 -12.26 13.72 24.95
C ALA A 5 -11.79 14.56 23.73
N PRO A 6 -10.75 14.14 23.00
CA PRO A 6 -10.28 14.88 21.83
C PRO A 6 -11.45 15.04 20.87
N THR A 7 -11.69 16.27 20.43
CA THR A 7 -12.70 16.57 19.39
C THR A 7 -12.35 15.70 18.16
N PRO A 8 -13.29 14.89 17.64
CA PRO A 8 -13.02 14.08 16.48
C PRO A 8 -12.46 14.97 15.36
N ASP A 9 -11.33 14.61 14.79
CA ASP A 9 -10.82 15.30 13.60
C ASP A 9 -11.78 15.01 12.45
N VAL A 10 -12.67 15.96 12.18
CA VAL A 10 -13.71 15.83 11.15
C VAL A 10 -13.07 15.59 9.78
N ARG A 11 -11.90 16.18 9.52
CA ARG A 11 -11.15 15.94 8.29
C ARG A 11 -10.74 14.46 8.18
N GLN A 12 -10.14 13.90 9.23
CA GLN A 12 -9.74 12.50 9.25
C GLN A 12 -10.95 11.58 9.14
N HIS A 13 -12.03 11.87 9.86
CA HIS A 13 -13.27 11.10 9.76
C HIS A 13 -13.82 11.01 8.33
N ILE A 14 -13.79 12.13 7.57
CA ILE A 14 -14.21 12.12 6.15
C ILE A 14 -13.29 11.21 5.33
N LEU A 15 -11.97 11.23 5.56
CA LEU A 15 -11.01 10.38 4.86
C LEU A 15 -11.23 8.88 5.17
N ASP A 16 -11.44 8.55 6.44
CA ASP A 16 -11.66 7.16 6.90
C ASP A 16 -12.95 6.57 6.29
N VAL A 17 -14.02 7.35 6.23
CA VAL A 17 -15.29 6.94 5.62
C VAL A 17 -15.17 6.80 4.10
N ALA A 18 -14.36 7.65 3.45
CA ALA A 18 -14.18 7.60 2.00
C ALA A 18 -13.35 6.40 1.53
N HIS A 19 -12.35 5.98 2.30
CA HIS A 19 -11.43 4.91 1.92
C HIS A 19 -12.14 3.62 1.44
N PRO A 20 -13.05 3.00 2.22
CA PRO A 20 -13.76 1.80 1.77
C PRO A 20 -14.65 2.04 0.55
N LEU A 21 -15.26 3.22 0.40
CA LEU A 21 -16.08 3.56 -0.76
C LEU A 21 -15.22 3.60 -2.05
N LEU A 22 -14.04 4.21 -1.97
CA LEU A 22 -13.10 4.32 -3.08
C LEU A 22 -12.52 2.94 -3.45
N LEU A 23 -12.19 2.09 -2.48
CA LEU A 23 -11.77 0.72 -2.74
C LEU A 23 -12.84 -0.08 -3.49
N GLN A 24 -14.10 0.12 -3.16
CA GLN A 24 -15.20 -0.60 -3.79
C GLN A 24 -15.46 -0.10 -5.22
N ARG A 25 -15.53 1.22 -5.45
CA ARG A 25 -16.08 1.79 -6.69
C ARG A 25 -15.12 2.66 -7.51
N GLY A 26 -13.92 2.94 -7.02
CA GLY A 26 -12.98 3.86 -7.66
C GLY A 26 -13.29 5.33 -7.35
N PHE A 27 -12.42 6.22 -7.80
CA PHE A 27 -12.51 7.64 -7.50
C PHE A 27 -13.65 8.36 -8.24
N THR A 28 -13.82 8.07 -9.53
CA THR A 28 -14.90 8.65 -10.35
C THR A 28 -16.26 8.09 -9.99
N GLY A 29 -16.31 6.80 -9.60
CA GLY A 29 -17.53 6.10 -9.21
C GLY A 29 -18.11 6.53 -7.86
N VAL A 30 -17.37 7.31 -7.07
CA VAL A 30 -17.82 7.82 -5.76
C VAL A 30 -18.18 9.31 -5.87
N GLY A 31 -19.46 9.62 -5.65
CA GLY A 31 -19.94 11.00 -5.61
C GLY A 31 -19.63 11.68 -4.27
N LEU A 32 -19.32 12.97 -4.31
CA LEU A 32 -19.10 13.77 -3.11
C LEU A 32 -20.29 13.71 -2.13
N ALA A 33 -21.52 13.79 -2.65
CA ALA A 33 -22.73 13.73 -1.83
C ALA A 33 -22.82 12.42 -1.01
N GLU A 34 -22.34 11.33 -1.57
CA GLU A 34 -22.32 10.03 -0.92
C GLU A 34 -21.29 9.96 0.22
N VAL A 35 -20.07 10.47 -0.02
CA VAL A 35 -19.05 10.58 1.04
C VAL A 35 -19.58 11.41 2.20
N LEU A 36 -20.20 12.54 1.91
CA LEU A 36 -20.77 13.43 2.92
C LEU A 36 -21.92 12.79 3.71
N ALA A 37 -22.81 12.08 3.00
CA ALA A 37 -23.89 11.35 3.64
C ALA A 37 -23.36 10.21 4.56
N ALA A 38 -22.37 9.46 4.09
CA ALA A 38 -21.75 8.40 4.88
C ALA A 38 -20.99 8.96 6.09
N ALA A 39 -20.26 10.07 5.94
CA ALA A 39 -19.55 10.74 7.02
C ALA A 39 -20.49 11.54 7.96
N LYS A 40 -21.75 11.74 7.58
CA LYS A 40 -22.75 12.54 8.31
C LYS A 40 -22.28 13.99 8.53
N VAL A 41 -21.63 14.61 7.52
CA VAL A 41 -21.13 15.98 7.56
C VAL A 41 -21.81 16.85 6.51
N PRO A 42 -22.06 18.14 6.80
CA PRO A 42 -22.63 19.06 5.82
C PRO A 42 -21.63 19.38 4.70
N LYS A 43 -22.16 19.72 3.51
CA LYS A 43 -21.35 20.04 2.32
C LYS A 43 -20.35 21.18 2.56
N GLY A 44 -20.69 22.15 3.39
CA GLY A 44 -19.79 23.26 3.74
C GLY A 44 -18.50 22.80 4.44
N SER A 45 -18.59 21.76 5.30
CA SER A 45 -17.41 21.20 5.98
C SER A 45 -16.41 20.61 5.01
N PHE A 46 -16.88 19.95 3.94
CA PHE A 46 -15.98 19.39 2.93
C PHE A 46 -15.11 20.46 2.26
N TYR A 47 -15.77 21.52 1.75
CA TYR A 47 -15.03 22.59 1.07
C TYR A 47 -14.14 23.40 2.01
N HIS A 48 -14.46 23.42 3.30
CA HIS A 48 -13.59 24.00 4.32
C HIS A 48 -12.26 23.21 4.45
N TYR A 49 -12.32 21.86 4.38
CA TYR A 49 -11.14 21.02 4.60
C TYR A 49 -10.34 20.73 3.33
N PHE A 50 -11.00 20.59 2.18
CA PHE A 50 -10.35 20.06 0.98
C PHE A 50 -10.33 21.02 -0.21
N GLY A 51 -11.25 21.97 -0.28
CA GLY A 51 -11.35 22.93 -1.39
C GLY A 51 -11.91 22.35 -2.69
N SER A 52 -11.43 21.19 -3.15
CA SER A 52 -11.92 20.53 -4.37
C SER A 52 -11.99 18.98 -4.19
N LYS A 53 -12.61 18.30 -5.17
CA LYS A 53 -12.65 16.82 -5.19
C LYS A 53 -11.26 16.24 -5.46
N GLU A 54 -10.43 16.88 -6.26
CA GLU A 54 -9.05 16.48 -6.57
C GLU A 54 -8.15 16.61 -5.34
N ALA A 55 -8.23 17.75 -4.61
CA ALA A 55 -7.51 17.94 -3.35
C ALA A 55 -7.96 16.95 -2.26
N PHE A 56 -9.23 16.57 -2.26
CA PHE A 56 -9.73 15.49 -1.41
C PHE A 56 -9.12 14.15 -1.80
N GLY A 57 -9.06 13.83 -3.11
CA GLY A 57 -8.44 12.60 -3.60
C GLY A 57 -6.96 12.51 -3.22
N GLU A 58 -6.21 13.62 -3.35
CA GLU A 58 -4.83 13.71 -2.87
C GLU A 58 -4.74 13.42 -1.37
N ALA A 59 -5.59 14.05 -0.56
CA ALA A 59 -5.60 13.85 0.89
C ALA A 59 -5.93 12.41 1.31
N VAL A 60 -6.82 11.72 0.58
CA VAL A 60 -7.10 10.28 0.81
C VAL A 60 -5.88 9.44 0.52
N LEU A 61 -5.17 9.69 -0.59
CA LEU A 61 -3.95 8.97 -0.93
C LEU A 61 -2.84 9.22 0.09
N GLU A 62 -2.66 10.45 0.56
CA GLU A 62 -1.68 10.79 1.58
C GLU A 62 -1.97 10.11 2.93
N ALA A 63 -3.23 10.11 3.36
CA ALA A 63 -3.66 9.42 4.57
C ALA A 63 -3.41 7.90 4.46
N TYR A 64 -3.80 7.30 3.33
CA TYR A 64 -3.54 5.89 3.05
C TYR A 64 -2.04 5.55 3.12
N PHE A 65 -1.18 6.33 2.46
CA PHE A 65 0.24 6.05 2.48
C PHE A 65 0.87 6.31 3.85
N THR A 66 0.40 7.29 4.61
CA THR A 66 0.87 7.52 5.98
C THR A 66 0.65 6.29 6.85
N GLU A 67 -0.55 5.72 6.81
CA GLU A 67 -0.89 4.50 7.54
C GLU A 67 -0.13 3.28 7.00
N TYR A 68 -0.14 3.09 5.68
CA TYR A 68 0.51 1.95 5.03
C TYR A 68 2.02 1.92 5.29
N LEU A 69 2.70 3.06 5.15
CA LEU A 69 4.14 3.17 5.39
C LEU A 69 4.49 2.97 6.87
N GLY A 70 3.64 3.42 7.80
CA GLY A 70 3.80 3.13 9.23
C GLY A 70 3.72 1.63 9.55
N ARG A 71 2.74 0.91 8.98
CA ARG A 71 2.66 -0.56 9.10
C ARG A 71 3.85 -1.25 8.44
N THR A 72 4.30 -0.75 7.30
CA THR A 72 5.48 -1.28 6.61
C THR A 72 6.74 -1.10 7.44
N ASP A 73 6.92 0.04 8.11
CA ASP A 73 8.04 0.26 9.04
C ASP A 73 8.00 -0.74 10.20
N ALA A 74 6.84 -0.94 10.82
CA ALA A 74 6.67 -1.92 11.90
C ALA A 74 7.05 -3.34 11.45
N LEU A 75 6.59 -3.77 10.29
CA LEU A 75 6.90 -5.11 9.74
C LEU A 75 8.38 -5.26 9.37
N LEU A 76 8.95 -4.29 8.65
CA LEU A 76 10.29 -4.44 8.06
C LEU A 76 11.43 -4.04 9.01
N THR A 77 11.14 -3.29 10.08
CA THR A 77 12.16 -2.74 10.98
C THR A 77 12.00 -3.22 12.41
N GLU A 78 10.77 -3.28 12.95
CA GLU A 78 10.50 -3.52 14.36
C GLU A 78 10.13 -4.98 14.66
N ALA A 79 9.61 -5.73 13.67
CA ALA A 79 9.23 -7.12 13.87
C ALA A 79 10.45 -7.99 14.22
N PRO A 80 10.27 -9.01 15.08
CA PRO A 80 11.35 -9.92 15.46
C PRO A 80 11.82 -10.76 14.27
N GLY A 81 13.05 -11.28 14.36
CA GLY A 81 13.62 -12.16 13.33
C GLY A 81 14.66 -11.48 12.43
N THR A 82 15.15 -12.23 11.46
CA THR A 82 16.10 -11.75 10.45
C THR A 82 15.42 -10.85 9.43
N ALA A 83 16.20 -10.06 8.70
CA ALA A 83 15.64 -9.22 7.63
C ALA A 83 14.93 -10.07 6.54
N ALA A 84 15.43 -11.27 6.24
CA ALA A 84 14.75 -12.19 5.32
C ALA A 84 13.36 -12.59 5.83
N GLN A 85 13.23 -12.92 7.13
CA GLN A 85 11.94 -13.28 7.73
C GLN A 85 10.97 -12.10 7.69
N ARG A 86 11.43 -10.87 7.98
CA ARG A 86 10.61 -9.66 7.90
C ARG A 86 10.13 -9.36 6.48
N LEU A 87 11.01 -9.53 5.47
CA LEU A 87 10.61 -9.36 4.07
C LEU A 87 9.56 -10.38 3.64
N ILE A 88 9.74 -11.65 3.99
CA ILE A 88 8.74 -12.69 3.68
C ILE A 88 7.43 -12.39 4.40
N GLY A 89 7.46 -12.02 5.69
CA GLY A 89 6.26 -11.64 6.43
C GLY A 89 5.51 -10.46 5.79
N TYR A 90 6.23 -9.46 5.25
CA TYR A 90 5.61 -8.36 4.51
C TYR A 90 4.85 -8.86 3.25
N PHE A 91 5.44 -9.80 2.50
CA PHE A 91 4.79 -10.33 1.30
C PHE A 91 3.69 -11.36 1.61
N ASP A 92 3.78 -12.08 2.73
CA ASP A 92 2.69 -12.92 3.24
C ASP A 92 1.49 -12.06 3.63
N ASP A 93 1.70 -10.95 4.36
CA ASP A 93 0.65 -9.97 4.67
C ASP A 93 0.01 -9.40 3.40
N TRP A 94 0.83 -9.12 2.37
CA TRP A 94 0.30 -8.66 1.09
C TRP A 94 -0.59 -9.72 0.44
N LEU A 95 -0.11 -10.98 0.38
CA LEU A 95 -0.87 -12.11 -0.17
C LEU A 95 -2.22 -12.26 0.56
N ASP A 96 -2.20 -12.27 1.89
CA ASP A 96 -3.40 -12.39 2.72
C ASP A 96 -4.37 -11.22 2.48
N SER A 97 -3.87 -10.00 2.31
CA SER A 97 -4.69 -8.83 1.99
C SER A 97 -5.42 -8.94 0.66
N GLN A 98 -4.85 -9.67 -0.32
CA GLN A 98 -5.47 -9.85 -1.63
C GLN A 98 -6.43 -11.04 -1.70
N THR A 99 -6.25 -12.05 -0.84
CA THR A 99 -7.03 -13.29 -0.82
C THR A 99 -8.09 -13.32 0.27
N GLY A 100 -7.96 -12.51 1.31
CA GLY A 100 -8.91 -12.40 2.41
C GLY A 100 -10.25 -11.77 2.02
N ASP A 101 -11.25 -12.00 2.85
CA ASP A 101 -12.62 -11.46 2.67
C ASP A 101 -12.70 -9.96 2.97
N ASP A 102 -11.72 -9.40 3.68
CA ASP A 102 -11.69 -7.97 3.98
C ASP A 102 -11.27 -7.13 2.77
N ALA A 103 -12.28 -6.58 2.10
CA ALA A 103 -12.06 -5.69 0.96
C ALA A 103 -11.28 -4.40 1.33
N GLN A 104 -11.22 -4.02 2.62
CA GLN A 104 -10.56 -2.79 3.08
C GLN A 104 -9.04 -2.97 3.19
N SER A 105 -8.55 -4.20 3.34
CA SER A 105 -7.13 -4.52 3.37
C SER A 105 -6.45 -4.46 1.98
N ARG A 106 -7.23 -4.37 0.91
CA ARG A 106 -6.73 -4.41 -0.47
C ARG A 106 -5.94 -3.15 -0.84
N CYS A 107 -4.92 -3.33 -1.67
CA CYS A 107 -4.04 -2.25 -2.12
C CYS A 107 -4.81 -1.16 -2.91
N LEU A 108 -4.83 0.06 -2.37
CA LEU A 108 -5.49 1.20 -3.01
C LEU A 108 -4.80 1.59 -4.33
N VAL A 109 -3.48 1.36 -4.45
CA VAL A 109 -2.72 1.62 -5.68
C VAL A 109 -3.21 0.72 -6.83
N VAL A 110 -3.48 -0.56 -6.57
CA VAL A 110 -4.05 -1.50 -7.56
C VAL A 110 -5.47 -1.06 -7.98
N LYS A 111 -6.21 -0.45 -7.07
CA LYS A 111 -7.59 -0.01 -7.36
C LYS A 111 -7.64 1.32 -8.10
N LEU A 112 -6.85 2.31 -7.70
CA LEU A 112 -6.98 3.69 -8.16
C LEU A 112 -5.85 4.15 -9.07
N GLY A 113 -4.70 3.45 -9.11
CA GLY A 113 -3.46 3.98 -9.68
C GLY A 113 -3.61 4.49 -11.11
N ALA A 114 -4.15 3.69 -12.02
CA ALA A 114 -4.34 4.10 -13.41
C ALA A 114 -5.36 5.24 -13.53
N GLU A 115 -6.51 5.11 -12.85
CA GLU A 115 -7.60 6.07 -12.93
C GLU A 115 -7.17 7.48 -12.49
N VAL A 116 -6.55 7.61 -11.32
CA VAL A 116 -6.27 8.93 -10.75
C VAL A 116 -5.04 9.60 -11.37
N CYS A 117 -4.11 8.83 -11.96
CA CYS A 117 -2.98 9.40 -12.68
C CYS A 117 -3.40 10.23 -13.90
N ASP A 118 -4.50 9.81 -14.55
CA ASP A 118 -5.04 10.53 -15.72
C ASP A 118 -5.93 11.70 -15.32
N LEU A 119 -6.46 11.71 -14.09
CA LEU A 119 -7.40 12.71 -13.62
C LEU A 119 -6.75 13.94 -12.98
N SER A 120 -5.62 13.76 -12.26
CA SER A 120 -5.04 14.83 -11.44
C SER A 120 -3.54 14.63 -11.22
N GLU A 121 -2.78 15.68 -11.55
CA GLU A 121 -1.34 15.68 -11.31
C GLU A 121 -0.99 15.61 -9.81
N SER A 122 -1.77 16.24 -8.94
CA SER A 122 -1.53 16.15 -7.49
C SER A 122 -1.74 14.74 -6.96
N MET A 123 -2.79 14.04 -7.39
CA MET A 123 -3.01 12.63 -7.03
C MET A 123 -1.93 11.71 -7.62
N ARG A 124 -1.52 11.93 -8.88
CA ARG A 124 -0.39 11.20 -9.49
C ARG A 124 0.90 11.38 -8.68
N ALA A 125 1.20 12.61 -8.28
CA ALA A 125 2.37 12.93 -7.46
C ALA A 125 2.30 12.26 -6.07
N ALA A 126 1.13 12.23 -5.42
CA ALA A 126 0.92 11.52 -4.16
C ALA A 126 1.17 10.01 -4.30
N LEU A 127 0.66 9.38 -5.37
CA LEU A 127 0.96 7.98 -5.69
C LEU A 127 2.46 7.75 -5.90
N ALA A 128 3.13 8.62 -6.65
CA ALA A 128 4.56 8.49 -6.91
C ALA A 128 5.40 8.63 -5.63
N ARG A 129 5.04 9.54 -4.73
CA ARG A 129 5.68 9.66 -3.41
C ARG A 129 5.47 8.42 -2.56
N GLY A 130 4.22 7.96 -2.47
CA GLY A 130 3.86 6.81 -1.64
C GLY A 130 4.50 5.51 -2.13
N THR A 131 4.45 5.22 -3.43
CA THR A 131 5.06 4.02 -4.01
C THR A 131 6.58 4.02 -3.86
N ARG A 132 7.23 5.18 -4.02
CA ARG A 132 8.66 5.34 -3.71
C ARG A 132 8.94 5.03 -2.24
N GLY A 133 8.12 5.58 -1.32
CA GLY A 133 8.26 5.30 0.11
C GLY A 133 8.20 3.81 0.46
N ILE A 134 7.40 3.01 -0.27
CA ILE A 134 7.35 1.56 -0.11
C ILE A 134 8.65 0.91 -0.61
N THR A 135 9.06 1.22 -1.85
CA THR A 135 10.26 0.61 -2.43
C THR A 135 11.53 0.96 -1.68
N ASP A 136 11.64 2.17 -1.13
CA ASP A 136 12.77 2.59 -0.29
C ASP A 136 12.85 1.77 1.02
N ARG A 137 11.71 1.40 1.61
CA ARG A 137 11.66 0.55 2.82
C ARG A 137 12.05 -0.89 2.51
N LEU A 138 11.54 -1.43 1.42
CA LEU A 138 11.95 -2.76 0.93
C LEU A 138 13.45 -2.81 0.66
N ALA A 139 14.00 -1.79 -0.01
CA ALA A 139 15.43 -1.70 -0.31
C ALA A 139 16.28 -1.71 0.97
N ARG A 140 15.93 -0.89 1.97
CA ARG A 140 16.63 -0.88 3.25
C ARG A 140 16.58 -2.25 3.96
N CYS A 141 15.45 -2.94 3.91
CA CYS A 141 15.35 -4.27 4.51
C CYS A 141 16.17 -5.32 3.73
N ILE A 142 16.26 -5.20 2.39
CA ILE A 142 17.14 -6.03 1.57
C ILE A 142 18.61 -5.79 1.92
N GLU A 143 19.03 -4.53 2.09
CA GLU A 143 20.38 -4.19 2.53
C GLU A 143 20.69 -4.76 3.92
N ALA A 144 19.76 -4.66 4.86
CA ALA A 144 19.89 -5.25 6.18
C ALA A 144 20.03 -6.78 6.11
N GLY A 145 19.28 -7.45 5.23
CA GLY A 145 19.37 -8.90 5.03
C GLY A 145 20.68 -9.35 4.37
N ARG A 146 21.28 -8.53 3.52
CA ARG A 146 22.63 -8.75 3.01
C ARG A 146 23.68 -8.59 4.11
N ALA A 147 23.51 -7.59 4.97
CA ALA A 147 24.42 -7.30 6.06
C ALA A 147 24.36 -8.36 7.19
N ASP A 148 23.18 -8.87 7.53
CA ASP A 148 23.00 -9.90 8.56
C ASP A 148 23.22 -11.33 8.01
N GLY A 149 23.44 -11.47 6.70
CA GLY A 149 23.68 -12.73 6.03
C GLY A 149 22.45 -13.60 5.82
N SER A 150 21.25 -13.10 6.13
CA SER A 150 19.99 -13.81 5.95
C SER A 150 19.50 -13.82 4.50
N LEU A 151 20.00 -12.92 3.65
CA LEU A 151 19.76 -12.90 2.21
C LEU A 151 21.04 -13.19 1.45
N GLN A 152 20.98 -14.20 0.58
CA GLN A 152 22.10 -14.60 -0.30
C GLN A 152 21.62 -14.62 -1.76
N PRO A 153 21.45 -13.43 -2.37
CA PRO A 153 20.93 -13.35 -3.72
C PRO A 153 21.78 -14.15 -4.70
N PRO A 154 21.18 -14.79 -5.72
CA PRO A 154 21.88 -15.56 -6.72
C PRO A 154 22.88 -14.67 -7.48
N PRO A 155 23.93 -15.24 -8.12
CA PRO A 155 25.00 -14.46 -8.76
C PRO A 155 24.49 -13.34 -9.69
N GLN A 156 23.42 -13.61 -10.44
CA GLN A 156 22.80 -12.65 -11.36
C GLN A 156 22.13 -11.45 -10.66
N ALA A 157 21.71 -11.64 -9.41
CA ALA A 157 21.10 -10.59 -8.59
C ALA A 157 22.09 -9.92 -7.63
N LYS A 158 23.34 -10.43 -7.52
CA LYS A 158 24.38 -9.83 -6.67
C LYS A 158 24.83 -8.46 -7.17
N GLU A 159 24.81 -8.25 -8.50
CA GLU A 159 25.19 -6.99 -9.12
C GLU A 159 24.04 -5.95 -9.12
N GLN A 160 22.80 -6.39 -8.83
CA GLN A 160 21.69 -5.47 -8.70
C GLN A 160 21.73 -4.77 -7.34
N ASP A 161 21.52 -3.47 -7.34
CA ASP A 161 21.35 -2.72 -6.10
C ASP A 161 20.03 -3.12 -5.40
N ALA A 162 19.97 -2.86 -4.10
CA ALA A 162 18.77 -3.22 -3.32
C ALA A 162 17.51 -2.47 -3.80
N GLN A 163 17.69 -1.25 -4.30
CA GLN A 163 16.59 -0.45 -4.83
C GLN A 163 16.02 -1.07 -6.11
N GLY A 164 16.85 -1.53 -7.03
CA GLY A 164 16.41 -2.22 -8.25
C GLY A 164 15.63 -3.49 -7.93
N ILE A 165 16.09 -4.29 -6.96
CA ILE A 165 15.38 -5.48 -6.48
C ILE A 165 14.04 -5.10 -5.85
N ALA A 166 14.01 -4.09 -4.99
CA ALA A 166 12.78 -3.62 -4.34
C ALA A 166 11.74 -3.16 -5.36
N VAL A 167 12.16 -2.39 -6.36
CA VAL A 167 11.29 -1.95 -7.47
C VAL A 167 10.76 -3.14 -8.26
N ALA A 168 11.62 -4.10 -8.63
CA ALA A 168 11.22 -5.29 -9.38
C ALA A 168 10.19 -6.14 -8.60
N LEU A 169 10.41 -6.33 -7.30
CA LEU A 169 9.46 -7.01 -6.41
C LEU A 169 8.13 -6.27 -6.36
N TYR A 170 8.16 -4.96 -6.12
CA TYR A 170 6.94 -4.17 -6.02
C TYR A 170 6.12 -4.20 -7.33
N GLN A 171 6.76 -4.05 -8.49
CA GLN A 171 6.12 -4.18 -9.81
C GLN A 171 5.47 -5.54 -10.01
N ARG A 172 6.16 -6.63 -9.63
CA ARG A 172 5.66 -7.99 -9.71
C ARG A 172 4.41 -8.19 -8.88
N TRP A 173 4.42 -7.73 -7.63
CA TRP A 173 3.29 -7.86 -6.72
C TRP A 173 2.09 -7.00 -7.12
N LEU A 174 2.31 -5.80 -7.66
CA LEU A 174 1.22 -5.00 -8.26
C LEU A 174 0.56 -5.72 -9.44
N GLY A 175 1.37 -6.26 -10.35
CA GLY A 175 0.88 -7.03 -11.49
C GLY A 175 0.15 -8.31 -11.08
N ALA A 176 0.72 -9.06 -10.13
CA ALA A 176 0.09 -10.27 -9.59
C ALA A 176 -1.26 -9.98 -8.92
N SER A 177 -1.34 -8.89 -8.14
CA SER A 177 -2.59 -8.46 -7.49
C SER A 177 -3.67 -8.09 -8.51
N LEU A 178 -3.28 -7.40 -9.59
CA LEU A 178 -4.21 -7.07 -10.67
C LEU A 178 -4.72 -8.33 -11.39
N LEU A 179 -3.81 -9.26 -11.71
CA LEU A 179 -4.17 -10.53 -12.35
C LEU A 179 -5.08 -11.38 -11.46
N ALA A 180 -4.75 -11.55 -10.17
CA ALA A 180 -5.58 -12.28 -9.22
C ALA A 180 -7.01 -11.73 -9.16
N LYS A 181 -7.16 -10.40 -9.23
CA LYS A 181 -8.46 -9.74 -9.29
C LYS A 181 -9.22 -10.01 -10.60
N ILE A 182 -8.52 -10.09 -11.73
CA ILE A 182 -9.10 -10.35 -13.06
C ILE A 182 -9.54 -11.83 -13.16
N THR A 183 -8.65 -12.75 -12.81
CA THR A 183 -8.86 -14.21 -12.95
C THR A 183 -9.70 -14.79 -11.82
N ARG A 184 -9.81 -14.07 -10.69
CA ARG A 184 -10.46 -14.52 -9.44
C ARG A 184 -9.82 -15.79 -8.86
N ASP A 185 -8.53 -15.93 -9.03
CA ASP A 185 -7.71 -16.98 -8.44
C ASP A 185 -6.41 -16.41 -7.88
N ARG A 186 -5.71 -17.19 -7.06
CA ARG A 186 -4.48 -16.75 -6.39
C ARG A 186 -3.19 -17.15 -7.11
N ALA A 187 -3.26 -17.85 -8.24
CA ALA A 187 -2.10 -18.44 -8.90
C ALA A 187 -0.99 -17.42 -9.21
N SER A 188 -1.38 -16.20 -9.63
CA SER A 188 -0.42 -15.12 -9.89
C SER A 188 0.29 -14.62 -8.62
N LEU A 189 -0.41 -14.59 -7.48
CA LEU A 189 0.18 -14.22 -6.18
C LEU A 189 1.12 -15.32 -5.66
N ASP A 190 0.74 -16.60 -5.79
CA ASP A 190 1.59 -17.72 -5.42
C ASP A 190 2.87 -17.75 -6.28
N MET A 191 2.76 -17.38 -7.56
CA MET A 191 3.92 -17.22 -8.44
C MET A 191 4.81 -16.07 -7.97
N ALA A 192 4.21 -14.91 -7.64
CA ALA A 192 4.95 -13.76 -7.14
C ALA A 192 5.73 -14.10 -5.86
N MET A 193 5.15 -14.89 -4.95
CA MET A 193 5.83 -15.33 -3.73
C MET A 193 7.02 -16.25 -4.05
N ARG A 194 6.85 -17.25 -4.93
CA ARG A 194 7.98 -18.12 -5.35
C ARG A 194 9.12 -17.33 -5.97
N ASP A 195 8.78 -16.39 -6.85
CA ASP A 195 9.77 -15.56 -7.52
C ASP A 195 10.44 -14.56 -6.54
N THR A 196 9.70 -14.09 -5.53
CA THR A 196 10.26 -13.26 -4.44
C THR A 196 11.33 -14.05 -3.68
N ARG A 197 11.02 -15.29 -3.26
CA ARG A 197 11.99 -16.16 -2.59
C ARG A 197 13.22 -16.41 -3.44
N GLN A 198 13.02 -16.76 -4.71
CA GLN A 198 14.11 -16.99 -5.64
C GLN A 198 15.00 -15.75 -5.83
N LEU A 199 14.42 -14.57 -6.02
CA LEU A 199 15.15 -13.31 -6.22
C LEU A 199 15.97 -12.93 -4.98
N LEU A 200 15.43 -13.22 -3.79
CA LEU A 200 16.09 -12.98 -2.51
C LEU A 200 17.09 -14.07 -2.12
N GLY A 201 17.21 -15.16 -2.89
CA GLY A 201 18.11 -16.29 -2.62
C GLY A 201 17.65 -17.17 -1.45
N LEU A 202 16.34 -17.25 -1.25
CA LEU A 202 15.73 -18.07 -0.20
C LEU A 202 15.23 -19.39 -0.78
N SER A 203 15.24 -20.44 0.06
CA SER A 203 14.67 -21.75 -0.32
C SER A 203 13.16 -21.63 -0.57
N PRO A 204 12.59 -22.46 -1.47
CA PRO A 204 11.16 -22.44 -1.78
C PRO A 204 10.26 -22.72 -0.56
N ASP A 205 10.73 -23.48 0.42
CA ASP A 205 9.96 -24.08 1.51
C ASP A 205 10.27 -23.50 2.91
N THR A 206 10.86 -22.31 3.00
CA THR A 206 11.17 -21.71 4.31
C THR A 206 10.21 -20.60 4.68
#